data_542ee531622e6ba083a11058fa475f0c
#
_entry.id   542ee531622e6ba083a11058fa475f0c
#
_cell.length_a   1.000
_cell.length_b   1.000
_cell.length_c   1.000
_cell.angle_alpha   90.00
_cell.angle_beta   90.00
_cell.angle_gamma   90.00
#
_symmetry.space_group_name_H-M   'P 1'
#
loop_
_entity.id
_entity.type
_entity.pdbx_description
1 polymer ?
#
loop_
_entity_poly.entity_id
_entity_poly.type
_entity_poly.pdbx_seq_one_letter_code
_entity_poly.pdbx_strand_id
1 'polypeptide(L)'
;MTPNEAVTIVHLSDLHFGEFADLKQMEALENFLPSLGATALAVSGDLTQRARHGEFQAAHLFIHRLRARTPTIVVPGNHDIQWWKSPLSLFGERRKYAKYSRYFGDLRPVLEVHGAVIAGALSSYGVALGSLTLRVRDVAVKGHLPRSETNRVKKIFDAVPPGVARVMVFHHNVLEGGLSRRMGLARWRSAHKRLLATGADVILSGHDHQEGAGQIQGSLAVSTAGTHSSRVRGGRPSVFNLVKIDAQAIHIQHFRWVSGDRQFIPSDTFSFARRGPPQVAVSVAGGDQGL
;
A
#
# COMPACT_ATOMS: atom_id res chain seq x y z
N MET A 1 0.86 21.90 17.15
CA MET A 1 0.46 20.54 16.74
C MET A 1 0.58 19.67 17.98
N THR A 2 -0.51 19.21 18.52
CA THR A 2 -0.52 18.29 19.67
C THR A 2 -0.05 16.91 19.23
N PRO A 3 1.02 16.33 19.80
CA PRO A 3 1.66 15.12 19.30
C PRO A 3 0.90 13.81 19.57
N ASN A 4 -0.38 13.84 19.86
CA ASN A 4 -1.06 12.67 20.46
C ASN A 4 -2.39 12.26 19.83
N GLU A 5 -2.76 12.80 18.65
CA GLU A 5 -3.96 12.32 17.98
C GLU A 5 -3.65 11.09 17.13
N ALA A 6 -4.42 10.02 17.34
CA ALA A 6 -4.29 8.81 16.56
C ALA A 6 -4.64 9.07 15.09
N VAL A 7 -3.77 8.65 14.17
CA VAL A 7 -4.03 8.70 12.73
C VAL A 7 -4.83 7.47 12.33
N THR A 8 -5.94 7.67 11.63
CA THR A 8 -6.78 6.58 11.12
C THR A 8 -6.72 6.55 9.59
N ILE A 9 -6.27 5.44 9.01
CA ILE A 9 -6.14 5.27 7.57
C ILE A 9 -7.04 4.12 7.13
N VAL A 10 -7.94 4.38 6.18
CA VAL A 10 -8.64 3.31 5.45
C VAL A 10 -7.71 2.81 4.35
N HIS A 11 -7.47 1.51 4.33
CA HIS A 11 -6.60 0.87 3.36
C HIS A 11 -7.38 -0.06 2.44
N LEU A 12 -7.48 0.34 1.17
CA LEU A 12 -8.13 -0.38 0.08
C LEU A 12 -7.07 -0.91 -0.89
N SER A 13 -7.41 -1.98 -1.64
CA SER A 13 -6.61 -2.53 -2.73
C SER A 13 -7.47 -3.29 -3.73
N ASP A 14 -6.90 -3.56 -4.90
CA ASP A 14 -7.42 -4.54 -5.84
C ASP A 14 -8.91 -4.30 -6.21
N LEU A 15 -9.22 -3.06 -6.62
CA LEU A 15 -10.57 -2.64 -7.00
C LEU A 15 -11.03 -3.27 -8.32
N HIS A 16 -10.10 -3.53 -9.25
CA HIS A 16 -10.29 -4.19 -10.53
C HIS A 16 -11.52 -3.71 -11.32
N PHE A 17 -11.66 -2.37 -11.45
CA PHE A 17 -12.70 -1.81 -12.31
C PHE A 17 -12.64 -2.44 -13.71
N GLY A 18 -13.80 -2.91 -14.20
CA GLY A 18 -13.96 -3.66 -15.41
C GLY A 18 -14.95 -4.82 -15.23
N GLU A 19 -14.67 -5.95 -15.87
CA GLU A 19 -15.51 -7.14 -15.85
C GLU A 19 -15.78 -7.72 -14.44
N PHE A 20 -14.82 -7.54 -13.53
CA PHE A 20 -14.87 -8.12 -12.18
C PHE A 20 -15.30 -7.13 -11.10
N ALA A 21 -15.58 -5.88 -11.44
CA ALA A 21 -16.00 -4.88 -10.46
C ALA A 21 -17.40 -5.22 -9.89
N ASP A 22 -17.49 -5.25 -8.58
CA ASP A 22 -18.78 -5.33 -7.89
C ASP A 22 -19.26 -3.90 -7.53
N LEU A 23 -20.08 -3.33 -8.41
CA LEU A 23 -20.55 -1.95 -8.25
C LEU A 23 -21.40 -1.77 -7.00
N LYS A 24 -22.15 -2.79 -6.57
CA LYS A 24 -22.97 -2.73 -5.34
C LYS A 24 -22.07 -2.65 -4.11
N GLN A 25 -20.99 -3.42 -4.12
CA GLN A 25 -20.00 -3.38 -3.06
C GLN A 25 -19.26 -2.05 -3.02
N MET A 26 -18.90 -1.48 -4.20
CA MET A 26 -18.27 -0.17 -4.30
C MET A 26 -19.17 0.95 -3.77
N GLU A 27 -20.47 0.91 -4.07
CA GLU A 27 -21.46 1.85 -3.56
C GLU A 27 -21.61 1.74 -2.03
N ALA A 28 -21.73 0.50 -1.52
CA ALA A 28 -21.80 0.27 -0.08
C ALA A 28 -20.54 0.76 0.64
N LEU A 29 -19.36 0.52 0.05
CA LEU A 29 -18.08 1.01 0.56
C LEU A 29 -18.06 2.54 0.62
N GLU A 30 -18.42 3.22 -0.48
CA GLU A 30 -18.45 4.68 -0.56
C GLU A 30 -19.36 5.31 0.50
N ASN A 31 -20.50 4.67 0.78
CA ASN A 31 -21.46 5.12 1.80
C ASN A 31 -20.98 4.83 3.23
N PHE A 32 -20.22 3.77 3.42
CA PHE A 32 -19.73 3.35 4.73
C PHE A 32 -18.49 4.12 5.21
N LEU A 33 -17.55 4.43 4.29
CA LEU A 33 -16.26 5.04 4.63
C LEU A 33 -16.35 6.32 5.49
N PRO A 34 -17.32 7.24 5.27
CA PRO A 34 -17.43 8.44 6.11
C PRO A 34 -17.65 8.15 7.60
N SER A 35 -18.31 7.04 7.95
CA SER A 35 -18.59 6.67 9.34
C SER A 35 -17.32 6.27 10.12
N LEU A 36 -16.21 6.01 9.43
CA LEU A 36 -14.95 5.59 10.04
C LEU A 36 -14.09 6.76 10.53
N GLY A 37 -14.43 8.00 10.19
CA GLY A 37 -13.67 9.19 10.58
C GLY A 37 -12.20 9.15 10.18
N ALA A 38 -11.91 8.62 8.98
CA ALA A 38 -10.54 8.41 8.52
C ALA A 38 -9.81 9.74 8.26
N THR A 39 -8.58 9.86 8.76
CA THR A 39 -7.65 10.96 8.49
C THR A 39 -7.19 10.93 7.02
N ALA A 40 -7.00 9.73 6.48
CA ALA A 40 -6.60 9.51 5.10
C ALA A 40 -7.15 8.18 4.56
N LEU A 41 -7.13 8.07 3.25
CA LEU A 41 -7.46 6.87 2.52
C LEU A 41 -6.27 6.48 1.61
N ALA A 42 -5.87 5.22 1.65
CA ALA A 42 -4.79 4.68 0.84
C ALA A 42 -5.30 3.55 -0.06
N VAL A 43 -5.05 3.66 -1.36
CA VAL A 43 -5.39 2.62 -2.34
C VAL A 43 -4.10 2.04 -2.91
N SER A 44 -3.80 0.80 -2.54
CA SER A 44 -2.53 0.15 -2.85
C SER A 44 -2.50 -0.57 -4.21
N GLY A 45 -3.21 -0.05 -5.21
CA GLY A 45 -3.07 -0.46 -6.61
C GLY A 45 -4.13 -1.44 -7.11
N ASP A 46 -3.94 -1.89 -8.35
CA ASP A 46 -4.88 -2.70 -9.14
C ASP A 46 -6.28 -2.08 -9.20
N LEU A 47 -6.29 -0.80 -9.64
CA LEU A 47 -7.52 -0.04 -9.85
C LEU A 47 -8.33 -0.60 -11.00
N THR A 48 -7.64 -1.07 -12.04
CA THR A 48 -8.23 -1.57 -13.30
C THR A 48 -7.96 -3.06 -13.48
N GLN A 49 -8.75 -3.70 -14.32
CA GLN A 49 -8.54 -5.10 -14.64
C GLN A 49 -7.51 -5.31 -15.77
N ARG A 50 -7.50 -4.46 -16.78
CA ARG A 50 -6.68 -4.62 -18.00
C ARG A 50 -6.13 -3.29 -18.54
N ALA A 51 -6.02 -2.28 -17.71
CA ALA A 51 -5.59 -0.94 -18.09
C ALA A 51 -6.33 -0.38 -19.33
N ARG A 52 -7.64 -0.66 -19.46
CA ARG A 52 -8.49 -0.10 -20.52
C ARG A 52 -8.94 1.30 -20.16
N HIS A 53 -9.26 2.10 -21.18
CA HIS A 53 -9.65 3.49 -20.97
C HIS A 53 -10.92 3.63 -20.12
N GLY A 54 -11.96 2.86 -20.43
CA GLY A 54 -13.20 2.85 -19.65
C GLY A 54 -13.03 2.37 -18.21
N GLU A 55 -12.12 1.41 -17.96
CA GLU A 55 -11.80 0.94 -16.63
C GLU A 55 -11.13 2.06 -15.80
N PHE A 56 -10.16 2.77 -16.39
CA PHE A 56 -9.53 3.93 -15.76
C PHE A 56 -10.53 5.07 -15.51
N GLN A 57 -11.45 5.32 -16.43
CA GLN A 57 -12.47 6.34 -16.26
C GLN A 57 -13.39 6.01 -15.08
N ALA A 58 -13.86 4.76 -14.97
CA ALA A 58 -14.72 4.32 -13.87
C ALA A 58 -13.96 4.39 -12.54
N ALA A 59 -12.73 3.89 -12.48
CA ALA A 59 -11.86 3.97 -11.29
C ALA A 59 -11.60 5.43 -10.88
N HIS A 60 -11.33 6.31 -11.85
CA HIS A 60 -11.10 7.73 -11.60
C HIS A 60 -12.32 8.42 -10.99
N LEU A 61 -13.50 8.18 -11.53
CA LEU A 61 -14.74 8.73 -10.98
C LEU A 61 -15.00 8.28 -9.55
N PHE A 62 -14.76 7.00 -9.24
CA PHE A 62 -14.89 6.48 -7.89
C PHE A 62 -13.87 7.14 -6.94
N ILE A 63 -12.58 7.13 -7.29
CA ILE A 63 -11.54 7.78 -6.48
C ILE A 63 -11.77 9.28 -6.31
N HIS A 64 -12.28 9.95 -7.34
CA HIS A 64 -12.63 11.39 -7.27
C HIS A 64 -13.70 11.66 -6.20
N ARG A 65 -14.74 10.82 -6.13
CA ARG A 65 -15.78 10.95 -5.08
C ARG A 65 -15.21 10.70 -3.67
N LEU A 66 -14.29 9.73 -3.53
CA LEU A 66 -13.60 9.49 -2.25
C LEU A 66 -12.71 10.68 -1.84
N ARG A 67 -11.95 11.23 -2.79
CA ARG A 67 -11.07 12.40 -2.57
C ARG A 67 -11.84 13.66 -2.17
N ALA A 68 -13.07 13.81 -2.61
CA ALA A 68 -13.92 14.94 -2.21
C ALA A 68 -14.27 14.92 -0.71
N ARG A 69 -14.12 13.77 -0.04
CA ARG A 69 -14.48 13.57 1.37
C ARG A 69 -13.28 13.32 2.28
N THR A 70 -12.23 12.68 1.76
CA THR A 70 -11.08 12.24 2.57
C THR A 70 -9.80 12.37 1.73
N PRO A 71 -8.72 12.95 2.27
CA PRO A 71 -7.41 12.96 1.60
C PRO A 71 -7.01 11.55 1.16
N THR A 72 -6.76 11.36 -0.12
CA THR A 72 -6.60 10.01 -0.70
C THR A 72 -5.31 9.90 -1.51
N ILE A 73 -4.48 8.93 -1.15
CA ILE A 73 -3.30 8.52 -1.92
C ILE A 73 -3.60 7.25 -2.72
N VAL A 74 -3.09 7.20 -3.96
CA VAL A 74 -3.29 6.06 -4.86
C VAL A 74 -1.97 5.71 -5.52
N VAL A 75 -1.59 4.44 -5.55
CA VAL A 75 -0.41 3.94 -6.27
C VAL A 75 -0.83 2.93 -7.34
N PRO A 76 -0.05 2.74 -8.42
CA PRO A 76 -0.38 1.77 -9.46
C PRO A 76 -0.09 0.33 -9.02
N GLY A 77 -0.99 -0.59 -9.39
CA GLY A 77 -0.77 -2.04 -9.35
C GLY A 77 -0.24 -2.60 -10.68
N ASN A 78 -0.09 -3.91 -10.78
CA ASN A 78 0.40 -4.55 -12.00
C ASN A 78 -0.67 -4.61 -13.11
N HIS A 79 -1.95 -4.60 -12.78
CA HIS A 79 -3.05 -4.52 -13.73
C HIS A 79 -3.25 -3.09 -14.28
N ASP A 80 -2.69 -2.06 -13.66
CA ASP A 80 -2.78 -0.67 -14.09
C ASP A 80 -1.74 -0.27 -15.13
N ILE A 81 -0.84 -1.17 -15.50
CA ILE A 81 0.24 -0.92 -16.45
C ILE A 81 0.09 -1.74 -17.74
N GLN A 82 0.46 -1.14 -18.86
CA GLN A 82 0.43 -1.79 -20.18
C GLN A 82 1.79 -2.43 -20.51
N TRP A 83 2.24 -3.38 -19.70
CA TRP A 83 3.55 -4.03 -19.88
C TRP A 83 3.72 -4.72 -21.22
N TRP A 84 2.62 -5.24 -21.82
CA TRP A 84 2.66 -5.90 -23.15
C TRP A 84 2.96 -4.95 -24.31
N LYS A 85 2.78 -3.64 -24.15
CA LYS A 85 3.11 -2.66 -25.19
C LYS A 85 4.61 -2.33 -25.27
N SER A 86 5.38 -2.69 -24.27
CA SER A 86 6.82 -2.46 -24.21
C SER A 86 7.47 -3.51 -23.31
N PRO A 87 7.46 -4.82 -23.72
CA PRO A 87 7.90 -5.91 -22.86
C PRO A 87 9.38 -5.82 -22.49
N LEU A 88 10.22 -5.24 -23.35
CA LEU A 88 11.67 -5.18 -23.16
C LEU A 88 12.19 -3.83 -22.64
N SER A 89 11.33 -2.91 -22.22
CA SER A 89 11.72 -1.58 -21.71
C SER A 89 12.61 -0.72 -22.63
N LEU A 90 12.80 -1.12 -23.87
CA LEU A 90 13.69 -0.44 -24.83
C LEU A 90 13.24 0.98 -25.22
N PHE A 91 11.98 1.35 -24.96
CA PHE A 91 11.37 2.63 -25.32
C PHE A 91 10.82 3.43 -24.12
N GLY A 92 11.43 3.30 -22.97
CA GLY A 92 11.17 4.15 -21.79
C GLY A 92 9.96 3.75 -20.94
N GLU A 93 10.09 3.92 -19.64
CA GLU A 93 9.04 3.65 -18.65
C GLU A 93 7.76 4.46 -18.92
N ARG A 94 7.88 5.67 -19.47
CA ARG A 94 6.77 6.62 -19.68
C ARG A 94 5.58 6.02 -20.43
N ARG A 95 5.79 5.18 -21.43
CA ARG A 95 4.70 4.58 -22.22
C ARG A 95 3.87 3.56 -21.45
N LYS A 96 4.49 2.81 -20.55
CA LYS A 96 3.81 1.78 -19.74
C LYS A 96 2.77 2.39 -18.83
N TYR A 97 3.09 3.53 -18.22
CA TYR A 97 2.26 4.21 -17.22
C TYR A 97 1.45 5.38 -17.78
N ALA A 98 1.53 5.67 -19.08
CA ALA A 98 0.92 6.87 -19.69
C ALA A 98 -0.58 6.99 -19.37
N LYS A 99 -1.31 5.89 -19.39
CA LYS A 99 -2.72 5.92 -19.03
C LYS A 99 -2.93 6.16 -17.55
N TYR A 100 -2.23 5.43 -16.68
CA TYR A 100 -2.31 5.66 -15.24
C TYR A 100 -2.03 7.13 -14.91
N SER A 101 -0.91 7.66 -15.40
CA SER A 101 -0.52 9.05 -15.12
C SER A 101 -1.51 10.08 -15.67
N ARG A 102 -2.21 9.78 -16.77
CA ARG A 102 -3.28 10.66 -17.30
C ARG A 102 -4.45 10.79 -16.34
N TYR A 103 -4.82 9.73 -15.60
CA TYR A 103 -5.97 9.70 -14.71
C TYR A 103 -5.64 10.02 -13.26
N PHE A 104 -4.49 9.56 -12.78
CA PHE A 104 -4.11 9.62 -11.36
C PHE A 104 -2.86 10.46 -11.08
N GLY A 105 -2.14 10.88 -12.12
CA GLY A 105 -0.96 11.75 -11.97
C GLY A 105 0.31 10.96 -11.65
N ASP A 106 0.90 11.25 -10.48
CA ASP A 106 2.19 10.71 -10.09
C ASP A 106 2.10 9.21 -9.75
N LEU A 107 3.16 8.49 -10.15
CA LEU A 107 3.35 7.06 -9.82
C LEU A 107 3.87 6.85 -8.40
N ARG A 108 4.41 7.90 -7.79
CA ARG A 108 5.11 7.91 -6.50
C ARG A 108 4.62 9.07 -5.62
N PRO A 109 3.31 9.19 -5.42
CA PRO A 109 2.72 10.31 -4.71
C PRO A 109 3.19 10.35 -3.26
N VAL A 110 3.18 11.55 -2.68
CA VAL A 110 3.32 11.76 -1.23
C VAL A 110 2.08 12.51 -0.77
N LEU A 111 1.48 12.05 0.30
CA LEU A 111 0.34 12.67 0.94
C LEU A 111 0.73 13.02 2.37
N GLU A 112 0.68 14.30 2.69
CA GLU A 112 0.85 14.80 4.05
C GLU A 112 -0.52 15.13 4.64
N VAL A 113 -0.81 14.58 5.80
CA VAL A 113 -2.03 14.85 6.57
C VAL A 113 -1.66 15.15 8.01
N HIS A 114 -2.61 15.61 8.80
CA HIS A 114 -2.35 15.82 10.23
C HIS A 114 -1.89 14.51 10.88
N GLY A 115 -0.71 14.52 11.48
CA GLY A 115 -0.13 13.37 12.19
C GLY A 115 0.50 12.29 11.33
N ALA A 116 0.47 12.36 9.98
CA ALA A 116 1.09 11.34 9.14
C ALA A 116 1.67 11.87 7.81
N VAL A 117 2.74 11.22 7.36
CA VAL A 117 3.25 11.30 5.98
C VAL A 117 3.13 9.93 5.33
N ILE A 118 2.40 9.87 4.22
CA ILE A 118 2.15 8.65 3.46
C ILE A 118 2.90 8.73 2.14
N ALA A 119 3.91 7.88 1.96
CA ALA A 119 4.76 7.87 0.77
C ALA A 119 4.46 6.67 -0.13
N GLY A 120 3.98 6.95 -1.34
CA GLY A 120 3.80 5.96 -2.39
C GLY A 120 5.12 5.49 -2.97
N ALA A 121 5.25 4.20 -3.28
CA ALA A 121 6.40 3.65 -3.98
C ALA A 121 5.95 2.77 -5.15
N LEU A 122 6.78 2.70 -6.18
CA LEU A 122 6.50 1.88 -7.35
C LEU A 122 7.08 0.48 -7.16
N SER A 123 6.21 -0.53 -7.24
CA SER A 123 6.61 -1.95 -7.24
C SER A 123 6.17 -2.70 -8.50
N SER A 124 5.36 -2.06 -9.34
CA SER A 124 4.72 -2.63 -10.53
C SER A 124 5.50 -2.22 -11.78
N TYR A 125 6.57 -2.95 -12.11
CA TYR A 125 7.43 -2.67 -13.27
C TYR A 125 7.10 -3.52 -14.50
N GLY A 126 6.20 -4.52 -14.37
CA GLY A 126 5.99 -5.54 -15.39
C GLY A 126 7.21 -6.45 -15.53
N VAL A 127 7.54 -6.84 -16.77
CA VAL A 127 8.76 -7.61 -17.03
C VAL A 127 9.97 -6.69 -16.89
N ALA A 128 10.74 -6.84 -15.84
CA ALA A 128 11.99 -6.12 -15.61
C ALA A 128 13.10 -7.08 -15.21
N LEU A 129 14.36 -6.74 -15.49
CA LEU A 129 15.52 -7.57 -15.11
C LEU A 129 15.54 -7.91 -13.61
N GLY A 130 15.01 -7.01 -12.78
CA GLY A 130 14.88 -7.21 -11.33
C GLY A 130 13.74 -8.14 -10.90
N SER A 131 12.73 -8.35 -11.75
CA SER A 131 11.59 -9.25 -11.50
C SER A 131 11.75 -10.64 -12.15
N LEU A 132 12.81 -10.87 -12.91
CA LEU A 132 13.06 -12.16 -13.53
C LEU A 132 13.24 -13.25 -12.46
N THR A 133 12.39 -14.26 -12.54
CA THR A 133 12.46 -15.48 -11.75
C THR A 133 12.56 -16.67 -12.69
N LEU A 134 13.10 -17.80 -12.20
CA LEU A 134 13.23 -19.02 -13.00
C LEU A 134 11.87 -19.64 -13.41
N ARG A 135 10.75 -19.09 -12.94
CA ARG A 135 9.40 -19.56 -13.27
C ARG A 135 8.72 -18.56 -14.19
N VAL A 136 8.49 -18.96 -15.44
CA VAL A 136 7.88 -18.14 -16.50
C VAL A 136 6.52 -17.54 -16.07
N ARG A 137 5.74 -18.25 -15.26
CA ARG A 137 4.44 -17.78 -14.71
C ARG A 137 4.57 -16.61 -13.73
N ASP A 138 5.73 -16.40 -13.10
CA ASP A 138 5.95 -15.38 -12.09
C ASP A 138 6.52 -14.07 -12.68
N VAL A 139 7.00 -14.10 -13.92
CA VAL A 139 7.79 -13.01 -14.53
C VAL A 139 7.00 -11.69 -14.68
N ALA A 140 5.70 -11.77 -14.94
CA ALA A 140 4.85 -10.58 -15.11
C ALA A 140 4.03 -10.24 -13.86
N VAL A 141 3.99 -11.14 -12.88
CA VAL A 141 3.14 -11.04 -11.69
C VAL A 141 3.93 -10.56 -10.48
N LYS A 142 5.22 -10.95 -10.36
CA LYS A 142 6.04 -10.52 -9.23
C LYS A 142 6.51 -9.08 -9.36
N GLY A 143 6.29 -8.33 -8.30
CA GLY A 143 6.77 -6.98 -8.15
C GLY A 143 8.28 -6.90 -7.96
N HIS A 144 8.82 -5.74 -8.27
CA HIS A 144 10.19 -5.37 -8.00
C HIS A 144 10.22 -4.10 -7.18
N LEU A 145 10.94 -4.09 -6.06
CA LEU A 145 11.15 -2.88 -5.26
C LEU A 145 12.64 -2.53 -5.28
N PRO A 146 13.10 -1.65 -6.19
CA PRO A 146 14.50 -1.30 -6.32
C PRO A 146 15.00 -0.46 -5.14
N ARG A 147 16.33 -0.38 -4.98
CA ARG A 147 16.96 0.46 -3.94
C ARG A 147 16.61 1.94 -4.09
N SER A 148 16.45 2.42 -5.32
CA SER A 148 16.06 3.82 -5.60
C SER A 148 14.72 4.17 -4.95
N GLU A 149 13.73 3.28 -4.98
CA GLU A 149 12.43 3.51 -4.35
C GLU A 149 12.56 3.58 -2.82
N THR A 150 13.22 2.60 -2.20
CA THR A 150 13.38 2.59 -0.74
C THR A 150 14.26 3.73 -0.24
N ASN A 151 15.29 4.13 -0.99
CA ASN A 151 16.13 5.27 -0.66
C ASN A 151 15.36 6.61 -0.78
N ARG A 152 14.50 6.75 -1.81
CA ARG A 152 13.64 7.92 -1.96
C ARG A 152 12.68 8.04 -0.78
N VAL A 153 11.99 6.94 -0.42
CA VAL A 153 11.08 6.93 0.72
C VAL A 153 11.82 7.21 2.02
N LYS A 154 13.01 6.62 2.21
CA LYS A 154 13.85 6.91 3.37
C LYS A 154 14.16 8.40 3.50
N LYS A 155 14.58 9.07 2.41
CA LYS A 155 14.85 10.52 2.43
C LYS A 155 13.62 11.35 2.84
N ILE A 156 12.42 10.94 2.40
CA ILE A 156 11.18 11.58 2.81
C ILE A 156 10.98 11.40 4.31
N PHE A 157 11.12 10.17 4.81
CA PHE A 157 10.87 9.86 6.22
C PHE A 157 11.93 10.39 7.17
N ASP A 158 13.19 10.54 6.72
CA ASP A 158 14.26 11.18 7.50
C ASP A 158 13.95 12.68 7.79
N ALA A 159 13.15 13.32 6.92
CA ALA A 159 12.72 14.71 7.11
C ALA A 159 11.43 14.85 7.94
N VAL A 160 10.75 13.75 8.27
CA VAL A 160 9.50 13.76 9.03
C VAL A 160 9.78 13.98 10.52
N PRO A 161 9.13 14.95 11.18
CA PRO A 161 9.31 15.20 12.61
C PRO A 161 9.03 13.97 13.48
N PRO A 162 9.67 13.86 14.66
CA PRO A 162 9.32 12.84 15.64
C PRO A 162 7.83 12.86 16.00
N GLY A 163 7.23 11.69 16.22
CA GLY A 163 5.82 11.53 16.57
C GLY A 163 4.88 11.43 15.34
N VAL A 164 5.22 12.04 14.21
CA VAL A 164 4.43 11.93 12.98
C VAL A 164 4.58 10.51 12.40
N ALA A 165 3.46 9.91 12.01
CA ALA A 165 3.42 8.56 11.46
C ALA A 165 4.04 8.50 10.05
N ARG A 166 4.87 7.48 9.79
CA ARG A 166 5.55 7.24 8.51
C ARG A 166 4.95 6.01 7.85
N VAL A 167 4.14 6.23 6.84
CA VAL A 167 3.38 5.18 6.15
C VAL A 167 3.90 5.01 4.72
N MET A 168 4.31 3.79 4.37
CA MET A 168 4.73 3.49 3.01
C MET A 168 3.64 2.66 2.30
N VAL A 169 3.23 3.06 1.09
CA VAL A 169 2.23 2.35 0.31
C VAL A 169 2.76 1.94 -1.05
N PHE A 170 2.55 0.68 -1.42
CA PHE A 170 2.84 0.12 -2.74
C PHE A 170 2.04 -1.18 -2.94
N HIS A 171 1.96 -1.68 -4.18
CA HIS A 171 0.99 -2.71 -4.51
C HIS A 171 1.34 -4.12 -4.00
N HIS A 172 2.53 -4.64 -4.29
CA HIS A 172 2.84 -6.06 -4.07
C HIS A 172 3.02 -6.44 -2.60
N ASN A 173 2.38 -7.53 -2.16
CA ASN A 173 2.47 -8.02 -0.79
C ASN A 173 3.90 -8.37 -0.37
N VAL A 174 4.21 -8.08 0.87
CA VAL A 174 5.52 -8.32 1.51
C VAL A 174 5.47 -9.38 2.60
N LEU A 175 4.28 -9.82 2.98
CA LEU A 175 4.07 -11.00 3.78
C LEU A 175 3.67 -12.15 2.87
N GLU A 176 3.95 -13.38 3.30
CA GLU A 176 3.47 -14.56 2.60
C GLU A 176 1.95 -14.64 2.70
N GLY A 177 1.27 -14.78 1.57
CA GLY A 177 -0.18 -14.89 1.54
C GLY A 177 -0.65 -16.20 2.21
N GLY A 178 -1.62 -16.11 3.10
CA GLY A 178 -2.11 -17.26 3.88
C GLY A 178 -2.60 -18.43 3.04
N LEU A 179 -3.31 -18.16 1.94
CA LEU A 179 -3.79 -19.18 1.00
C LEU A 179 -2.83 -19.40 -0.18
N SER A 180 -2.28 -18.33 -0.72
CA SER A 180 -1.41 -18.40 -1.90
C SER A 180 -0.05 -19.03 -1.61
N ARG A 181 0.42 -18.91 -0.37
CA ARG A 181 1.78 -19.28 0.04
C ARG A 181 2.85 -18.59 -0.82
N ARG A 182 2.57 -17.35 -1.26
CA ARG A 182 3.44 -16.60 -2.18
C ARG A 182 3.82 -15.25 -1.62
N MET A 183 5.05 -14.87 -1.91
CA MET A 183 5.56 -13.52 -1.74
C MET A 183 5.34 -12.73 -3.02
N GLY A 184 4.76 -11.53 -2.93
CA GLY A 184 4.51 -10.66 -4.08
C GLY A 184 5.78 -10.08 -4.70
N LEU A 185 6.83 -9.85 -3.91
CA LEU A 185 8.09 -9.28 -4.38
C LEU A 185 9.11 -10.34 -4.80
N ALA A 186 9.74 -10.12 -5.95
CA ALA A 186 10.99 -10.80 -6.31
C ALA A 186 12.11 -10.39 -5.32
N ARG A 187 13.00 -11.32 -4.98
CA ARG A 187 14.10 -11.10 -4.04
C ARG A 187 13.62 -10.50 -2.70
N TRP A 188 12.49 -10.96 -2.20
CA TRP A 188 11.80 -10.42 -1.03
C TRP A 188 12.69 -10.28 0.22
N ARG A 189 13.64 -11.24 0.47
CA ARG A 189 14.55 -11.13 1.62
C ARG A 189 15.40 -9.86 1.58
N SER A 190 15.91 -9.50 0.40
CA SER A 190 16.65 -8.25 0.21
C SER A 190 15.74 -7.02 0.26
N ALA A 191 14.48 -7.15 -0.22
CA ALA A 191 13.49 -6.09 -0.09
C ALA A 191 13.14 -5.82 1.37
N HIS A 192 12.92 -6.85 2.20
CA HIS A 192 12.65 -6.72 3.64
C HIS A 192 13.76 -5.92 4.35
N LYS A 193 15.04 -6.25 4.12
CA LYS A 193 16.16 -5.50 4.71
C LYS A 193 16.10 -4.00 4.36
N ARG A 194 15.76 -3.68 3.10
CA ARG A 194 15.64 -2.28 2.66
C ARG A 194 14.40 -1.59 3.23
N LEU A 195 13.27 -2.30 3.32
CA LEU A 195 12.04 -1.77 3.91
C LEU A 195 12.25 -1.43 5.39
N LEU A 196 12.92 -2.30 6.14
CA LEU A 196 13.30 -2.03 7.53
C LEU A 196 14.15 -0.77 7.68
N ALA A 197 15.01 -0.48 6.71
CA ALA A 197 15.88 0.69 6.71
C ALA A 197 15.20 2.00 6.29
N THR A 198 13.94 1.96 5.80
CA THR A 198 13.22 3.18 5.40
C THR A 198 12.78 4.05 6.57
N GLY A 199 12.67 3.47 7.76
CA GLY A 199 12.09 4.16 8.92
C GLY A 199 10.57 4.22 8.91
N ALA A 200 9.89 3.47 8.03
CA ALA A 200 8.43 3.36 8.05
C ALA A 200 7.92 2.73 9.35
N ASP A 201 6.80 3.21 9.86
CA ASP A 201 6.05 2.61 10.95
C ASP A 201 5.20 1.43 10.44
N VAL A 202 4.56 1.61 9.27
CA VAL A 202 3.70 0.60 8.65
C VAL A 202 3.83 0.61 7.12
N ILE A 203 3.68 -0.57 6.52
CA ILE A 203 3.54 -0.77 5.08
C ILE A 203 2.11 -1.16 4.75
N LEU A 204 1.55 -0.53 3.71
CA LEU A 204 0.25 -0.85 3.12
C LEU A 204 0.48 -1.50 1.76
N SER A 205 -0.06 -2.70 1.56
CA SER A 205 0.10 -3.48 0.31
C SER A 205 -1.16 -4.28 -0.03
N GLY A 206 -1.23 -4.81 -1.26
CA GLY A 206 -2.35 -5.63 -1.74
C GLY A 206 -1.89 -6.85 -2.53
N HIS A 207 -2.37 -7.00 -3.78
CA HIS A 207 -1.93 -7.96 -4.80
C HIS A 207 -2.37 -9.41 -4.59
N ASP A 208 -2.38 -9.92 -3.38
CA ASP A 208 -2.69 -11.33 -3.15
C ASP A 208 -4.20 -11.60 -3.04
N HIS A 209 -5.02 -10.54 -3.12
CA HIS A 209 -6.49 -10.60 -2.96
C HIS A 209 -6.93 -11.21 -1.64
N GLN A 210 -6.07 -11.17 -0.63
CA GLN A 210 -6.33 -11.66 0.72
C GLN A 210 -5.94 -10.58 1.72
N GLU A 211 -6.72 -10.49 2.78
CA GLU A 211 -6.38 -9.68 3.93
C GLU A 211 -5.21 -10.28 4.70
N GLY A 212 -4.43 -9.43 5.34
CA GLY A 212 -3.36 -9.86 6.21
C GLY A 212 -2.84 -8.72 7.09
N ALA A 213 -2.41 -9.10 8.27
CA ALA A 213 -1.71 -8.22 9.20
C ALA A 213 -0.53 -8.97 9.83
N GLY A 214 0.60 -8.32 9.95
CA GLY A 214 1.80 -8.95 10.51
C GLY A 214 2.97 -7.98 10.60
N GLN A 215 4.16 -8.53 10.84
CA GLN A 215 5.39 -7.73 10.94
C GLN A 215 6.53 -8.35 10.13
N ILE A 216 7.34 -7.49 9.53
CA ILE A 216 8.65 -7.89 9.01
C ILE A 216 9.64 -7.88 10.17
N GLN A 217 10.24 -9.05 10.44
CA GLN A 217 11.23 -9.25 11.52
C GLN A 217 10.78 -8.70 12.89
N GLY A 218 9.50 -8.89 13.23
CA GLY A 218 8.95 -8.50 14.53
C GLY A 218 8.94 -6.98 14.82
N SER A 219 9.13 -6.12 13.80
CA SER A 219 9.33 -4.70 14.08
C SER A 219 8.62 -3.74 13.12
N LEU A 220 8.46 -4.07 11.84
CA LEU A 220 7.80 -3.21 10.86
C LEU A 220 6.42 -3.76 10.55
N ALA A 221 5.37 -3.07 10.97
CA ALA A 221 4.00 -3.49 10.74
C ALA A 221 3.64 -3.51 9.24
N VAL A 222 2.80 -4.44 8.85
CA VAL A 222 2.31 -4.59 7.48
C VAL A 222 0.82 -4.84 7.50
N SER A 223 0.10 -4.05 6.71
CA SER A 223 -1.30 -4.27 6.36
C SER A 223 -1.38 -4.71 4.90
N THR A 224 -1.94 -5.86 4.63
CA THR A 224 -2.30 -6.32 3.29
C THR A 224 -3.81 -6.25 3.16
N ALA A 225 -4.32 -5.42 2.25
CA ALA A 225 -5.76 -5.35 1.99
C ALA A 225 -6.17 -6.45 1.01
N GLY A 226 -7.40 -6.92 1.15
CA GLY A 226 -8.02 -7.84 0.21
C GLY A 226 -8.51 -7.13 -1.06
N THR A 227 -9.31 -7.83 -1.86
CA THR A 227 -9.92 -7.28 -3.09
C THR A 227 -11.33 -6.76 -2.84
N HIS A 228 -11.76 -5.79 -3.62
CA HIS A 228 -13.15 -5.30 -3.69
C HIS A 228 -13.83 -5.69 -5.02
N SER A 229 -13.39 -6.78 -5.61
CA SER A 229 -13.94 -7.31 -6.85
C SER A 229 -14.42 -8.74 -6.67
N SER A 230 -15.11 -9.29 -7.67
CA SER A 230 -15.49 -10.71 -7.71
C SER A 230 -14.30 -11.68 -7.83
N ARG A 231 -13.06 -11.16 -7.99
CA ARG A 231 -11.81 -11.95 -8.03
C ARG A 231 -11.32 -12.33 -6.63
N VAL A 232 -12.21 -12.79 -5.78
CA VAL A 232 -11.86 -13.28 -4.44
C VAL A 232 -11.02 -14.55 -4.50
N ARG A 233 -10.12 -14.72 -3.55
CA ARG A 233 -9.28 -15.91 -3.45
C ARG A 233 -9.85 -16.88 -2.43
N GLY A 234 -9.98 -18.17 -2.83
CA GLY A 234 -10.45 -19.24 -1.93
C GLY A 234 -11.86 -19.02 -1.39
N GLY A 235 -12.72 -18.32 -2.13
CA GLY A 235 -14.10 -18.05 -1.69
C GLY A 235 -14.22 -17.09 -0.50
N ARG A 236 -13.14 -16.43 -0.09
CA ARG A 236 -13.17 -15.44 1.00
C ARG A 236 -13.89 -14.17 0.58
N PRO A 237 -14.62 -13.51 1.49
CA PRO A 237 -15.26 -12.23 1.18
C PRO A 237 -14.24 -11.16 0.88
N SER A 238 -14.69 -10.09 0.23
CA SER A 238 -13.90 -8.87 0.08
C SER A 238 -13.60 -8.23 1.44
N VAL A 239 -12.41 -7.66 1.58
CA VAL A 239 -11.94 -7.08 2.83
C VAL A 239 -11.16 -5.80 2.57
N PHE A 240 -11.45 -4.76 3.33
CA PHE A 240 -10.55 -3.63 3.50
C PHE A 240 -10.02 -3.56 4.95
N ASN A 241 -8.98 -2.78 5.17
CA ASN A 241 -8.40 -2.64 6.48
C ASN A 241 -8.55 -1.21 7.01
N LEU A 242 -8.79 -1.08 8.30
CA LEU A 242 -8.67 0.17 9.04
C LEU A 242 -7.38 0.12 9.85
N VAL A 243 -6.46 1.04 9.58
CA VAL A 243 -5.16 1.12 10.24
C VAL A 243 -5.16 2.34 11.15
N LYS A 244 -5.09 2.13 12.46
CA LYS A 244 -4.97 3.19 13.46
C LYS A 244 -3.55 3.22 14.00
N ILE A 245 -2.94 4.39 14.02
CA ILE A 245 -1.56 4.60 14.46
C ILE A 245 -1.58 5.64 15.57
N ASP A 246 -1.22 5.26 16.75
CA ASP A 246 -1.00 6.16 17.89
C ASP A 246 0.49 6.27 18.24
N ALA A 247 0.80 6.85 19.39
CA ALA A 247 2.19 7.04 19.82
C ALA A 247 2.92 5.73 20.12
N GLN A 248 2.22 4.67 20.49
CA GLN A 248 2.78 3.43 21.02
C GLN A 248 2.49 2.21 20.14
N ALA A 249 1.37 2.22 19.41
CA ALA A 249 0.85 1.05 18.71
C ALA A 249 0.33 1.35 17.33
N ILE A 250 0.24 0.28 16.55
CA ILE A 250 -0.42 0.23 15.24
C ILE A 250 -1.45 -0.88 15.31
N HIS A 251 -2.71 -0.50 15.12
CA HIS A 251 -3.84 -1.42 15.12
C HIS A 251 -4.35 -1.60 13.70
N ILE A 252 -4.48 -2.83 13.26
CA ILE A 252 -5.01 -3.19 11.93
C ILE A 252 -6.28 -4.00 12.15
N GLN A 253 -7.41 -3.43 11.75
CA GLN A 253 -8.72 -4.07 11.83
C GLN A 253 -9.22 -4.39 10.43
N HIS A 254 -9.65 -5.63 10.21
CA HIS A 254 -10.27 -6.07 8.97
C HIS A 254 -11.77 -5.77 8.98
N PHE A 255 -12.29 -5.34 7.83
CA PHE A 255 -13.72 -5.16 7.58
C PHE A 255 -14.14 -6.04 6.42
N ARG A 256 -14.97 -7.04 6.68
CA ARG A 256 -15.41 -8.04 5.70
C ARG A 256 -16.75 -7.68 5.10
N TRP A 257 -16.88 -7.90 3.81
CA TRP A 257 -18.14 -7.77 3.10
C TRP A 257 -19.09 -8.92 3.42
N VAL A 258 -20.31 -8.59 3.84
CA VAL A 258 -21.41 -9.54 4.04
C VAL A 258 -22.43 -9.29 2.94
N SER A 259 -22.47 -10.18 1.95
CA SER A 259 -23.30 -9.99 0.75
C SER A 259 -24.80 -10.03 1.03
N GLY A 260 -25.25 -10.83 2.02
CA GLY A 260 -26.63 -10.90 2.45
C GLY A 260 -27.15 -9.57 2.97
N ASP A 261 -26.37 -8.92 3.80
CA ASP A 261 -26.72 -7.67 4.46
C ASP A 261 -26.26 -6.42 3.66
N ARG A 262 -25.49 -6.63 2.60
CA ARG A 262 -24.87 -5.59 1.78
C ARG A 262 -24.10 -4.55 2.61
N GLN A 263 -23.32 -5.02 3.58
CA GLN A 263 -22.56 -4.16 4.48
C GLN A 263 -21.16 -4.71 4.78
N PHE A 264 -20.29 -3.83 5.22
CA PHE A 264 -19.00 -4.20 5.77
C PHE A 264 -19.10 -4.31 7.28
N ILE A 265 -18.65 -5.41 7.84
CA ILE A 265 -18.61 -5.62 9.29
C ILE A 265 -17.17 -5.78 9.77
N PRO A 266 -16.82 -5.28 10.97
CA PRO A 266 -15.52 -5.50 11.55
C PRO A 266 -15.32 -7.00 11.84
N SER A 267 -14.09 -7.46 11.67
CA SER A 267 -13.68 -8.83 12.00
C SER A 267 -12.41 -8.82 12.85
N ASP A 268 -11.34 -9.44 12.38
CA ASP A 268 -10.12 -9.59 13.17
C ASP A 268 -9.41 -8.26 13.40
N THR A 269 -8.83 -8.09 14.59
CA THR A 269 -8.00 -6.93 14.95
C THR A 269 -6.64 -7.41 15.42
N PHE A 270 -5.59 -6.77 14.92
CA PHE A 270 -4.19 -7.04 15.25
C PHE A 270 -3.55 -5.77 15.80
N SER A 271 -2.68 -5.94 16.80
CA SER A 271 -1.97 -4.82 17.42
C SER A 271 -0.48 -5.09 17.42
N PHE A 272 0.29 -4.09 17.01
CA PHE A 272 1.74 -4.14 16.92
C PHE A 272 2.34 -2.93 17.61
N ALA A 273 3.44 -3.10 18.34
CA ALA A 273 4.18 -1.98 18.89
C ALA A 273 4.67 -1.06 17.76
N ARG A 274 4.46 0.25 17.89
CA ARG A 274 5.01 1.24 16.98
C ARG A 274 6.51 1.37 17.23
N ARG A 275 7.29 1.47 16.18
CA ARG A 275 8.72 1.76 16.30
C ARG A 275 8.89 3.15 16.88
N GLY A 276 9.66 3.27 17.96
CA GLY A 276 10.12 4.58 18.44
C GLY A 276 10.94 5.31 17.35
N PRO A 277 11.06 6.64 17.44
CA PRO A 277 11.98 7.37 16.57
C PRO A 277 13.38 6.74 16.68
N PRO A 278 14.15 6.68 15.56
CA PRO A 278 15.51 6.17 15.63
C PRO A 278 16.26 6.93 16.73
N GLN A 279 16.76 6.23 17.71
CA GLN A 279 17.59 6.83 18.75
C GLN A 279 18.83 7.39 18.02
N VAL A 280 18.93 8.70 17.95
CA VAL A 280 20.17 9.38 17.57
C VAL A 280 21.15 9.02 18.67
N ALA A 281 22.15 8.19 18.34
CA ALA A 281 23.24 7.93 19.25
C ALA A 281 23.93 9.28 19.53
N VAL A 282 23.64 9.87 20.66
CA VAL A 282 24.38 11.01 21.16
C VAL A 282 25.74 10.44 21.54
N SER A 283 26.72 10.65 20.68
CA SER A 283 28.09 10.42 21.04
C SER A 283 28.41 11.46 22.14
N VAL A 284 28.45 11.01 23.37
CA VAL A 284 29.04 11.79 24.45
C VAL A 284 30.52 11.85 24.12
N ALA A 285 30.96 12.97 23.57
CA ALA A 285 32.39 13.29 23.48
C ALA A 285 32.91 13.28 24.90
N GLY A 286 33.68 12.24 25.24
CA GLY A 286 34.42 12.14 26.48
C GLY A 286 35.31 13.36 26.61
N GLY A 287 35.00 14.26 27.52
CA GLY A 287 35.91 15.34 27.88
C GLY A 287 37.17 14.72 28.46
N ASP A 288 38.22 14.86 27.71
CA ASP A 288 39.59 14.66 28.20
C ASP A 288 39.86 15.73 29.26
N GLN A 289 39.79 15.36 30.53
CA GLN A 289 40.31 16.18 31.62
C GLN A 289 41.72 15.75 31.86
N GLY A 290 42.65 16.40 31.17
CA GLY A 290 44.07 16.35 31.48
C GLY A 290 44.34 16.84 32.91
N LEU A 291 45.14 16.08 33.62
CA LEU A 291 46.06 16.51 34.66
C LEU A 291 47.44 15.99 34.31
#